data_dca901b78105e8c5389e246e6f15591b
#
_entry.id   dca901b78105e8c5389e246e6f15591b
#
_cell.length_a   1.000
_cell.length_b   1.000
_cell.length_c   1.000
_cell.angle_alpha   90.00
_cell.angle_beta   90.00
_cell.angle_gamma   90.00
#
_symmetry.space_group_name_H-M   'P 1'
#
loop_
_entity.id
_entity.type
_entity.pdbx_description
1 polymer ?
#
loop_
_entity_poly.entity_id
_entity_poly.type
_entity_poly.pdbx_seq_one_letter_code
_entity_poly.pdbx_strand_id
1 'polypeptide(L)'
;MVESEKIKKAYPDYKKTVCVDFDGTICKWAFPEEGALQEGVKTALQFFKAMGFKLIISSCRTNKKLNPKVYKQQVRIIRDYLDKHEILFDEIDDGEQGKVVADYYIDDRAIRFTEKKGWLGVISEFVNEIQKDE
;
A
#
# COMPACT_ATOMS: atom_id res chain seq x y z
N MET A 1 -0.92 13.30 21.80
CA MET A 1 -1.25 13.58 20.40
C MET A 1 -1.11 12.28 19.60
N VAL A 2 -2.19 11.88 18.91
CA VAL A 2 -2.14 10.68 18.05
C VAL A 2 -1.31 10.92 16.79
N GLU A 3 -0.89 9.85 16.12
CA GLU A 3 -0.01 9.93 14.95
C GLU A 3 -0.59 10.82 13.83
N SER A 4 -1.88 10.66 13.51
CA SER A 4 -2.56 11.47 12.49
C SER A 4 -2.50 12.97 12.80
N GLU A 5 -2.66 13.34 14.06
CA GLU A 5 -2.60 14.75 14.49
C GLU A 5 -1.19 15.31 14.33
N LYS A 6 -0.16 14.52 14.63
CA LYS A 6 1.24 14.92 14.44
C LYS A 6 1.56 15.14 12.96
N ILE A 7 1.10 14.25 12.10
CA ILE A 7 1.29 14.37 10.65
C ILE A 7 0.60 15.62 10.14
N LYS A 8 -0.65 15.86 10.54
CA LYS A 8 -1.43 17.02 10.12
C LYS A 8 -0.81 18.33 10.56
N LYS A 9 -0.17 18.36 11.74
CA LYS A 9 0.55 19.55 12.22
C LYS A 9 1.71 19.92 11.29
N ALA A 10 2.45 18.92 10.80
CA ALA A 10 3.55 19.12 9.86
C ALA A 10 3.05 19.40 8.43
N TYR A 11 1.92 18.81 8.05
CA TYR A 11 1.32 18.91 6.71
C TYR A 11 -0.16 19.28 6.87
N PRO A 12 -0.50 20.60 6.92
CA PRO A 12 -1.85 21.06 7.26
C PRO A 12 -2.98 20.50 6.38
N ASP A 13 -2.69 20.22 5.11
CA ASP A 13 -3.67 19.67 4.16
C ASP A 13 -3.78 18.15 4.23
N TYR A 14 -2.99 17.51 5.08
CA TYR A 14 -2.99 16.06 5.22
C TYR A 14 -4.33 15.55 5.75
N LYS A 15 -4.85 14.52 5.10
CA LYS A 15 -6.00 13.74 5.56
C LYS A 15 -5.49 12.36 5.99
N LYS A 16 -6.06 11.82 7.07
CA LYS A 16 -5.64 10.49 7.56
C LYS A 16 -5.78 9.46 6.44
N THR A 17 -4.74 8.70 6.22
CA THR A 17 -4.56 7.90 5.02
C THR A 17 -4.10 6.48 5.34
N VAL A 18 -4.64 5.53 4.60
CA VAL A 18 -4.10 4.16 4.50
C VAL A 18 -3.52 4.00 3.10
N CYS A 19 -2.25 3.64 3.03
CA CYS A 19 -1.55 3.36 1.77
C CYS A 19 -1.52 1.84 1.57
N VAL A 20 -2.02 1.37 0.43
CA VAL A 20 -2.20 -0.07 0.17
C VAL A 20 -1.43 -0.47 -1.09
N ASP A 21 -0.58 -1.48 -0.96
CA ASP A 21 0.14 -2.08 -2.08
C ASP A 21 -0.80 -2.91 -2.95
N PHE A 22 -0.44 -3.11 -4.22
CA PHE A 22 -1.27 -3.84 -5.17
C PHE A 22 -0.84 -5.31 -5.30
N ASP A 23 0.31 -5.59 -5.92
CA ASP A 23 0.77 -6.97 -6.15
C ASP A 23 1.11 -7.68 -4.84
N GLY A 24 0.48 -8.83 -4.60
CA GLY A 24 0.68 -9.62 -3.38
C GLY A 24 -0.13 -9.15 -2.18
N THR A 25 -0.89 -8.05 -2.31
CA THR A 25 -1.68 -7.47 -1.22
C THR A 25 -3.15 -7.35 -1.59
N ILE A 26 -3.50 -6.54 -2.59
CA ILE A 26 -4.88 -6.47 -3.11
C ILE A 26 -5.18 -7.70 -3.96
N CYS A 27 -4.25 -8.10 -4.79
CA CYS A 27 -4.35 -9.33 -5.58
C CYS A 27 -3.23 -10.29 -5.22
N LYS A 28 -3.41 -11.55 -5.55
CA LYS A 28 -2.34 -12.56 -5.39
C LYS A 28 -1.17 -12.20 -6.31
N TRP A 29 0.02 -12.54 -5.89
CA TRP A 29 1.22 -12.27 -6.69
C TRP A 29 1.17 -13.07 -7.99
N ALA A 30 1.21 -12.37 -9.12
CA ALA A 30 1.23 -12.96 -10.45
C ALA A 30 1.96 -12.07 -11.46
N PHE A 31 2.72 -11.08 -10.96
CA PHE A 31 3.43 -10.10 -11.80
C PHE A 31 4.20 -10.81 -12.94
N PRO A 32 4.15 -10.31 -14.19
CA PRO A 32 3.59 -9.01 -14.63
C PRO A 32 2.08 -8.98 -14.84
N GLU A 33 1.39 -10.12 -14.70
CA GLU A 33 -0.06 -10.19 -14.79
C GLU A 33 -0.70 -9.73 -13.47
N GLU A 34 -2.01 -9.46 -13.51
CA GLU A 34 -2.78 -9.19 -12.30
C GLU A 34 -3.32 -10.51 -11.77
N GLY A 35 -3.01 -10.80 -10.52
CA GLY A 35 -3.46 -12.02 -9.87
C GLY A 35 -4.95 -11.98 -9.48
N ALA A 36 -5.44 -13.09 -8.97
CA ALA A 36 -6.79 -13.17 -8.42
C ALA A 36 -6.93 -12.23 -7.22
N LEU A 37 -8.12 -11.66 -7.04
CA LEU A 37 -8.40 -10.78 -5.91
C LEU A 37 -8.19 -11.54 -4.59
N GLN A 38 -7.51 -10.91 -3.63
CA GLN A 38 -7.37 -11.47 -2.29
C GLN A 38 -8.73 -11.43 -1.58
N GLU A 39 -9.00 -12.47 -0.81
CA GLU A 39 -10.24 -12.55 -0.03
C GLU A 39 -10.30 -11.41 0.99
N GLY A 40 -11.46 -10.76 1.10
CA GLY A 40 -11.72 -9.75 2.11
C GLY A 40 -11.29 -8.33 1.75
N VAL A 41 -10.59 -8.12 0.64
CA VAL A 41 -10.09 -6.78 0.24
C VAL A 41 -11.23 -5.78 0.12
N LYS A 42 -12.29 -6.12 -0.59
CA LYS A 42 -13.43 -5.22 -0.80
C LYS A 42 -14.02 -4.75 0.52
N THR A 43 -14.28 -5.69 1.42
CA THR A 43 -14.84 -5.40 2.75
C THR A 43 -13.88 -4.55 3.57
N ALA A 44 -12.59 -4.86 3.55
CA ALA A 44 -11.58 -4.13 4.32
C ALA A 44 -11.46 -2.67 3.87
N LEU A 45 -11.39 -2.43 2.56
CA LEU A 45 -11.25 -1.08 2.05
C LEU A 45 -12.53 -0.25 2.26
N GLN A 46 -13.71 -0.88 2.13
CA GLN A 46 -14.97 -0.24 2.49
C GLN A 46 -14.97 0.17 3.97
N PHE A 47 -14.48 -0.68 4.85
CA PHE A 47 -14.38 -0.40 6.28
C PHE A 47 -13.46 0.80 6.55
N PHE A 48 -12.28 0.84 5.93
CA PHE A 48 -11.37 1.96 6.12
C PHE A 48 -12.00 3.27 5.64
N LYS A 49 -12.70 3.26 4.51
CA LYS A 49 -13.42 4.46 4.03
C LYS A 49 -14.51 4.88 5.02
N ALA A 50 -15.27 3.93 5.55
CA ALA A 50 -16.31 4.21 6.54
C ALA A 50 -15.71 4.81 7.82
N MET A 51 -14.48 4.44 8.17
CA MET A 51 -13.75 5.02 9.32
C MET A 51 -13.14 6.39 9.00
N GLY A 52 -13.33 6.90 7.80
CA GLY A 52 -12.87 8.23 7.40
C GLY A 52 -11.47 8.31 6.82
N PHE A 53 -10.88 7.18 6.44
CA PHE A 53 -9.53 7.17 5.84
C PHE A 53 -9.59 7.40 4.33
N LYS A 54 -8.63 8.19 3.83
CA LYS A 54 -8.29 8.27 2.43
C LYS A 54 -7.51 7.01 2.07
N LEU A 55 -7.78 6.43 0.90
CA LEU A 55 -7.11 5.23 0.42
C LEU A 55 -6.24 5.57 -0.79
N ILE A 56 -4.94 5.35 -0.65
CA ILE A 56 -3.98 5.53 -1.74
C ILE A 56 -3.42 4.17 -2.11
N ILE A 57 -3.53 3.80 -3.39
CA ILE A 57 -2.94 2.58 -3.92
C ILE A 57 -1.52 2.90 -4.36
N SER A 58 -0.55 2.16 -3.86
CA SER A 58 0.87 2.35 -4.18
C SER A 58 1.43 1.10 -4.83
N SER A 59 2.10 1.25 -5.95
CA SER A 59 2.68 0.12 -6.68
C SER A 59 3.92 0.58 -7.45
N CYS A 60 4.93 -0.27 -7.52
CA CYS A 60 6.07 -0.03 -8.40
C CYS A 60 5.64 0.11 -9.87
N ARG A 61 4.55 -0.56 -10.26
CA ARG A 61 4.02 -0.51 -11.64
C ARG A 61 3.70 0.90 -12.10
N THR A 62 3.15 1.72 -11.20
CA THR A 62 2.66 3.06 -11.50
C THR A 62 3.67 4.15 -11.21
N ASN A 63 4.85 3.79 -10.72
CA ASN A 63 5.89 4.75 -10.37
C ASN A 63 6.52 5.32 -11.65
N LYS A 64 6.32 6.62 -11.84
CA LYS A 64 6.77 7.36 -13.01
C LYS A 64 8.28 7.32 -13.18
N LYS A 65 9.03 7.36 -12.08
CA LYS A 65 10.50 7.37 -12.11
C LYS A 65 11.06 6.00 -12.46
N LEU A 66 10.41 4.92 -12.00
CA LEU A 66 10.81 3.56 -12.29
C LEU A 66 10.38 3.11 -13.69
N ASN A 67 9.21 3.56 -14.15
CA ASN A 67 8.60 3.12 -15.40
C ASN A 67 8.15 4.31 -16.25
N PRO A 68 9.07 5.19 -16.67
CA PRO A 68 8.70 6.44 -17.33
C PRO A 68 7.90 6.25 -18.62
N LYS A 69 8.06 5.12 -19.31
CA LYS A 69 7.39 4.86 -20.59
C LYS A 69 6.05 4.17 -20.44
N VAL A 70 5.83 3.43 -19.35
CA VAL A 70 4.63 2.57 -19.21
C VAL A 70 3.78 2.85 -17.97
N TYR A 71 4.19 3.77 -17.08
CA TYR A 71 3.47 3.97 -15.82
C TYR A 71 2.00 4.38 -16.04
N LYS A 72 1.70 5.19 -17.06
CA LYS A 72 0.32 5.60 -17.37
C LYS A 72 -0.55 4.41 -17.76
N GLN A 73 0.01 3.48 -18.53
CA GLN A 73 -0.67 2.25 -18.91
C GLN A 73 -0.93 1.40 -17.67
N GLN A 74 0.05 1.29 -16.78
CA GLN A 74 -0.09 0.54 -15.53
C GLN A 74 -1.14 1.16 -14.60
N VAL A 75 -1.21 2.49 -14.52
CA VAL A 75 -2.26 3.18 -13.77
C VAL A 75 -3.65 2.76 -14.29
N ARG A 76 -3.83 2.72 -15.61
CA ARG A 76 -5.10 2.28 -16.20
C ARG A 76 -5.41 0.84 -15.88
N ILE A 77 -4.41 -0.04 -16.00
CA ILE A 77 -4.59 -1.47 -15.70
C ILE A 77 -5.06 -1.67 -14.26
N ILE A 78 -4.39 -1.02 -13.31
CA ILE A 78 -4.76 -1.13 -11.90
C ILE A 78 -6.13 -0.52 -11.64
N ARG A 79 -6.42 0.65 -12.22
CA ARG A 79 -7.73 1.29 -12.06
C ARG A 79 -8.85 0.39 -12.60
N ASP A 80 -8.67 -0.17 -13.79
CA ASP A 80 -9.66 -1.07 -14.40
C ASP A 80 -9.88 -2.32 -13.55
N TYR A 81 -8.80 -2.87 -12.97
CA TYR A 81 -8.88 -4.00 -12.06
C TYR A 81 -9.69 -3.66 -10.81
N LEU A 82 -9.40 -2.52 -10.18
CA LEU A 82 -10.10 -2.09 -8.98
C LEU A 82 -11.57 -1.81 -9.27
N ASP A 83 -11.88 -1.15 -10.38
CA ASP A 83 -13.25 -0.85 -10.79
C ASP A 83 -14.02 -2.13 -11.12
N LYS A 84 -13.40 -3.06 -11.83
CA LYS A 84 -14.01 -4.37 -12.15
C LYS A 84 -14.42 -5.14 -10.90
N HIS A 85 -13.60 -5.09 -9.87
CA HIS A 85 -13.86 -5.79 -8.61
C HIS A 85 -14.61 -4.92 -7.59
N GLU A 86 -15.03 -3.72 -7.99
CA GLU A 86 -15.77 -2.78 -7.14
C GLU A 86 -15.03 -2.42 -5.85
N ILE A 87 -13.71 -2.24 -5.96
CA ILE A 87 -12.84 -1.88 -4.84
C ILE A 87 -12.79 -0.36 -4.72
N LEU A 88 -13.11 0.16 -3.53
CA LEU A 88 -13.02 1.60 -3.24
C LEU A 88 -11.56 2.02 -3.12
N PHE A 89 -11.23 3.16 -3.72
CA PHE A 89 -9.94 3.83 -3.56
C PHE A 89 -10.10 5.31 -3.92
N ASP A 90 -9.16 6.12 -3.47
CA ASP A 90 -9.19 7.57 -3.75
C ASP A 90 -8.15 7.96 -4.80
N GLU A 91 -6.94 7.43 -4.71
CA GLU A 91 -5.85 7.76 -5.62
C GLU A 91 -4.99 6.55 -5.92
N ILE A 92 -4.34 6.57 -7.08
CA ILE A 92 -3.24 5.68 -7.42
C ILE A 92 -1.99 6.55 -7.46
N ASP A 93 -1.00 6.23 -6.63
CA ASP A 93 0.24 6.99 -6.53
C ASP A 93 1.12 6.77 -7.77
N ASP A 94 1.72 7.84 -8.29
CA ASP A 94 2.64 7.76 -9.42
C ASP A 94 4.12 7.94 -9.04
N GLY A 95 4.39 8.08 -7.75
CA GLY A 95 5.75 8.25 -7.24
C GLY A 95 6.34 9.64 -7.43
N GLU A 96 5.59 10.58 -8.00
CA GLU A 96 6.08 11.94 -8.29
C GLU A 96 6.60 12.67 -7.05
N GLN A 97 5.90 12.50 -5.93
CA GLN A 97 6.22 13.21 -4.70
C GLN A 97 7.01 12.38 -3.68
N GLY A 98 7.57 11.26 -4.13
CA GLY A 98 8.32 10.36 -3.26
C GLY A 98 7.40 9.46 -2.44
N LYS A 99 7.82 9.13 -1.22
CA LYS A 99 7.05 8.23 -0.37
C LYS A 99 5.68 8.82 -0.02
N VAL A 100 4.64 8.02 -0.15
CA VAL A 100 3.29 8.42 0.27
C VAL A 100 3.29 8.64 1.77
N VAL A 101 2.77 9.79 2.21
CA VAL A 101 2.56 10.09 3.63
C VAL A 101 1.26 9.42 4.06
N ALA A 102 1.31 8.53 5.03
CA ALA A 102 0.14 7.79 5.49
C ALA A 102 0.24 7.45 6.97
N ASP A 103 -0.92 7.21 7.60
CA ASP A 103 -0.98 6.71 8.96
C ASP A 103 -0.58 5.24 9.02
N TYR A 104 -1.01 4.47 8.01
CA TYR A 104 -0.74 3.03 7.91
C TYR A 104 -0.36 2.64 6.50
N TYR A 105 0.56 1.68 6.40
CA TYR A 105 0.97 1.07 5.14
C TYR A 105 0.64 -0.41 5.21
N ILE A 106 -0.12 -0.90 4.22
CA ILE A 106 -0.49 -2.32 4.12
C ILE A 106 0.19 -2.89 2.89
N ASP A 107 1.15 -3.78 3.11
CA ASP A 107 1.84 -4.49 2.04
C ASP A 107 2.31 -5.87 2.50
N ASP A 108 2.78 -6.69 1.57
CA ASP A 108 3.17 -8.08 1.81
C ASP A 108 4.66 -8.27 2.11
N ARG A 109 5.46 -7.21 2.10
CA ARG A 109 6.93 -7.30 2.21
C ARG A 109 7.54 -6.57 3.39
N ALA A 110 6.73 -5.89 4.17
CA ALA A 110 7.23 -5.09 5.28
C ALA A 110 7.55 -5.96 6.50
N ILE A 111 8.64 -5.60 7.17
CA ILE A 111 8.89 -6.02 8.54
C ILE A 111 8.60 -4.79 9.39
N ARG A 112 7.58 -4.88 10.24
CA ARG A 112 7.18 -3.74 11.06
C ARG A 112 8.15 -3.52 12.19
N PHE A 113 8.68 -2.30 12.31
CA PHE A 113 9.47 -1.89 13.47
C PHE A 113 8.53 -1.42 14.59
N THR A 114 8.78 -1.88 15.81
CA THR A 114 8.17 -1.33 17.03
C THR A 114 9.28 -1.21 18.08
N GLU A 115 9.17 -0.23 18.97
CA GLU A 115 10.15 -0.07 20.05
C GLU A 115 10.23 -1.33 20.92
N LYS A 116 9.10 -1.97 21.18
CA LYS A 116 9.04 -3.19 21.99
C LYS A 116 9.84 -4.34 21.34
N LYS A 117 9.68 -4.53 20.04
CA LYS A 117 10.40 -5.55 19.28
C LYS A 117 11.87 -5.19 19.11
N GLY A 118 12.15 -3.93 18.80
CA GLY A 118 13.49 -3.40 18.56
C GLY A 118 14.16 -4.00 17.32
N TRP A 119 15.37 -3.56 17.05
CA TRP A 119 16.12 -4.02 15.88
C TRP A 119 16.53 -5.49 15.97
N LEU A 120 16.77 -6.02 17.17
CA LEU A 120 17.06 -7.45 17.32
C LEU A 120 15.85 -8.30 16.94
N GLY A 121 14.63 -7.84 17.26
CA GLY A 121 13.41 -8.49 16.83
C GLY A 121 13.23 -8.43 15.32
N VAL A 122 13.62 -7.33 14.69
CA VAL A 122 13.61 -7.19 13.22
C VAL A 122 14.56 -8.22 12.58
N ILE A 123 15.76 -8.38 13.14
CA ILE A 123 16.72 -9.39 12.64
C ILE A 123 16.11 -10.79 12.74
N SER A 124 15.48 -11.11 13.87
CA SER A 124 14.86 -12.41 14.08
C SER A 124 13.76 -12.70 13.05
N GLU A 125 12.88 -11.74 12.81
CA GLU A 125 11.84 -11.89 11.76
C GLU A 125 12.44 -12.04 10.37
N PHE A 126 13.46 -11.25 10.05
CA PHE A 126 14.16 -11.31 8.76
C PHE A 126 14.75 -12.72 8.51
N VAL A 127 15.41 -13.28 9.51
CA VAL A 127 15.97 -14.63 9.41
C VAL A 127 14.87 -15.67 9.17
N ASN A 128 13.76 -15.55 9.89
CA ASN A 128 12.62 -16.47 9.74
C ASN A 128 12.03 -16.38 8.32
N GLU A 129 11.90 -15.17 7.76
CA GLU A 129 11.38 -15.00 6.40
C GLU A 129 12.32 -15.61 5.34
N ILE A 130 13.63 -15.42 5.49
CA ILE A 130 14.60 -16.05 4.58
C ILE A 130 14.49 -17.57 4.62
N GLN A 131 14.34 -18.16 5.79
CA GLN A 131 14.24 -19.61 5.94
C GLN A 131 12.97 -20.18 5.29
N LYS A 132 11.87 -19.43 5.27
CA LYS A 132 10.64 -19.84 4.59
C LYS A 132 10.81 -19.90 3.07
N ASP A 133 11.67 -19.08 2.50
CA ASP A 133 11.89 -19.00 1.05
C ASP A 133 12.83 -20.11 0.55
N GLU A 134 13.45 -20.86 1.45
CA GLU A 134 14.31 -22.02 1.10
C GLU A 134 13.47 -23.33 0.91
#